data_429068ee7a273b70d9e2dfd65af58f17
#
_entry.id   429068ee7a273b70d9e2dfd65af58f17
#
_cell.length_a   1.000
_cell.length_b   1.000
_cell.length_c   1.000
_cell.angle_alpha   90.00
_cell.angle_beta   90.00
_cell.angle_gamma   90.00
#
_symmetry.space_group_name_H-M   'P 1'
#
loop_
_entity.id
_entity.type
_entity.pdbx_description
1 polymer ?
#
loop_
_entity_poly.entity_id
_entity_poly.type
_entity_poly.pdbx_seq_one_letter_code
_entity_poly.pdbx_strand_id
1 'polypeptide(L)'
;PAFDFGDEELDDATNPTYSVGELADAINDSLRRGFSDGIWVRGEITGWSDRGQHAYFTLVDDADTTTQAKAVLNVQFFANSRVRLRPILQKHRLRLGDGMKVRVFGYLDYYAPTGRIGLKMSGIDPRYTLGDIAQSRDEVIRRLVADGLLDTNKQRPLSPIPLRVGVVTSVGTAAWHDFHDELQRSAMGFQLTVVDTRVQGEFAERSIAAAVITLSRRPDLDALVLIRGGGARNELAVFDAES
;
A
#
# COMPACT_ATOMS: atom_id res chain seq x y z
N PRO A 1 -7.32 -51.68 13.02
CA PRO A 1 -7.69 -52.05 11.66
C PRO A 1 -6.56 -51.59 10.74
N ALA A 2 -5.84 -52.59 10.17
CA ALA A 2 -4.84 -52.38 9.14
C ALA A 2 -5.57 -51.88 7.88
N PHE A 3 -5.15 -50.77 7.28
CA PHE A 3 -5.58 -50.39 5.95
C PHE A 3 -4.95 -51.39 4.98
N ASP A 4 -5.81 -52.21 4.35
CA ASP A 4 -5.47 -53.06 3.23
C ASP A 4 -5.39 -52.17 1.98
N PHE A 5 -4.17 -51.79 1.61
CA PHE A 5 -3.89 -51.24 0.29
C PHE A 5 -3.84 -52.43 -0.66
N GLY A 6 -4.98 -52.75 -1.27
CA GLY A 6 -5.04 -53.81 -2.30
C GLY A 6 -3.85 -53.61 -3.25
N ASP A 7 -3.15 -54.73 -3.55
CA ASP A 7 -2.10 -54.83 -4.55
C ASP A 7 -2.66 -54.56 -5.97
N GLU A 8 -3.17 -53.34 -6.24
CA GLU A 8 -3.23 -52.84 -7.59
C GLU A 8 -1.79 -52.44 -7.95
N GLU A 9 -1.10 -53.33 -8.68
CA GLU A 9 0.14 -52.99 -9.37
C GLU A 9 -0.13 -51.72 -10.19
N LEU A 10 0.32 -50.55 -9.64
CA LEU A 10 0.33 -49.32 -10.41
C LEU A 10 1.26 -49.57 -11.58
N ASP A 11 0.67 -49.70 -12.78
CA ASP A 11 1.42 -49.95 -14.02
C ASP A 11 2.36 -48.77 -14.29
N ASP A 12 3.66 -48.96 -14.00
CA ASP A 12 4.74 -48.00 -14.22
C ASP A 12 4.79 -47.44 -15.66
N ALA A 13 4.19 -48.19 -16.62
CA ALA A 13 4.12 -47.76 -18.00
C ALA A 13 3.06 -46.66 -18.25
N THR A 14 2.06 -46.52 -17.37
CA THR A 14 0.99 -45.53 -17.48
C THR A 14 1.24 -44.28 -16.62
N ASN A 15 2.01 -44.41 -15.54
CA ASN A 15 2.29 -43.33 -14.56
C ASN A 15 3.78 -43.09 -14.43
N PRO A 16 4.33 -42.07 -15.10
CA PRO A 16 5.77 -41.79 -15.04
C PRO A 16 6.22 -41.39 -13.63
N THR A 17 7.28 -42.01 -13.16
CA THR A 17 7.93 -41.68 -11.90
C THR A 17 8.93 -40.55 -12.10
N TYR A 18 8.79 -39.46 -11.33
CA TYR A 18 9.70 -38.31 -11.32
C TYR A 18 10.48 -38.28 -10.01
N SER A 19 11.73 -37.88 -10.07
CA SER A 19 12.39 -37.28 -8.92
C SER A 19 11.77 -35.89 -8.60
N VAL A 20 11.96 -35.39 -7.38
CA VAL A 20 11.46 -34.05 -7.00
C VAL A 20 11.98 -32.95 -7.93
N GLY A 21 13.24 -33.06 -8.39
CA GLY A 21 13.85 -32.13 -9.34
C GLY A 21 13.20 -32.20 -10.72
N GLU A 22 13.05 -33.39 -11.27
CA GLU A 22 12.40 -33.60 -12.58
C GLU A 22 10.94 -33.13 -12.56
N LEU A 23 10.21 -33.36 -11.47
CA LEU A 23 8.86 -32.83 -11.31
C LEU A 23 8.85 -31.29 -11.29
N ALA A 24 9.79 -30.67 -10.60
CA ALA A 24 9.93 -29.21 -10.56
C ALA A 24 10.20 -28.63 -11.96
N ASP A 25 11.06 -29.27 -12.73
CA ASP A 25 11.35 -28.88 -14.11
C ASP A 25 10.11 -29.06 -15.01
N ALA A 26 9.40 -30.17 -14.90
CA ALA A 26 8.16 -30.42 -15.64
C ALA A 26 7.06 -29.39 -15.32
N ILE A 27 6.92 -28.98 -14.04
CA ILE A 27 6.01 -27.91 -13.62
C ILE A 27 6.41 -26.60 -14.29
N ASN A 28 7.70 -26.21 -14.19
CA ASN A 28 8.20 -24.98 -14.80
C ASN A 28 8.01 -24.97 -16.32
N ASP A 29 8.23 -26.09 -16.99
CA ASP A 29 7.99 -26.21 -18.43
C ASP A 29 6.50 -26.10 -18.80
N SER A 30 5.63 -26.61 -17.95
CA SER A 30 4.20 -26.47 -18.11
C SER A 30 3.73 -25.02 -17.90
N LEU A 31 4.28 -24.32 -16.88
CA LEU A 31 4.03 -22.91 -16.66
C LEU A 31 4.53 -22.05 -17.83
N ARG A 32 5.72 -22.33 -18.36
CA ARG A 32 6.26 -21.62 -19.53
C ARG A 32 5.42 -21.84 -20.79
N ARG A 33 4.90 -23.06 -21.01
CA ARG A 33 4.03 -23.34 -22.15
C ARG A 33 2.66 -22.68 -22.02
N GLY A 34 2.09 -22.70 -20.81
CA GLY A 34 0.77 -22.11 -20.56
C GLY A 34 0.78 -20.58 -20.50
N PHE A 35 1.93 -19.98 -20.14
CA PHE A 35 2.08 -18.53 -19.89
C PHE A 35 3.36 -17.97 -20.55
N SER A 36 3.60 -18.35 -21.82
CA SER A 36 4.85 -18.03 -22.56
C SER A 36 5.18 -16.55 -22.62
N ASP A 37 4.17 -15.71 -22.83
CA ASP A 37 4.32 -14.26 -23.03
C ASP A 37 4.28 -13.47 -21.73
N GLY A 38 4.27 -14.15 -20.57
CA GLY A 38 4.02 -13.54 -19.28
C GLY A 38 2.55 -13.18 -19.06
N ILE A 39 2.23 -12.74 -17.86
CA ILE A 39 0.85 -12.43 -17.48
C ILE A 39 0.74 -11.13 -16.71
N TRP A 40 -0.40 -10.47 -16.86
CA TRP A 40 -0.83 -9.39 -15.98
C TRP A 40 -1.67 -9.97 -14.84
N VAL A 41 -1.29 -9.64 -13.60
CA VAL A 41 -2.04 -9.99 -12.40
C VAL A 41 -2.41 -8.72 -11.67
N ARG A 42 -3.65 -8.64 -11.20
CA ARG A 42 -4.14 -7.55 -10.33
C ARG A 42 -4.40 -8.07 -8.93
N GLY A 43 -4.26 -7.21 -7.96
CA GLY A 43 -4.53 -7.52 -6.55
C GLY A 43 -3.99 -6.43 -5.64
N GLU A 44 -4.25 -6.57 -4.36
CA GLU A 44 -3.75 -5.70 -3.31
C GLU A 44 -2.41 -6.23 -2.78
N ILE A 45 -1.44 -5.34 -2.60
CA ILE A 45 -0.15 -5.66 -2.01
C ILE A 45 -0.29 -5.86 -0.51
N THR A 46 0.22 -6.97 0.00
CA THR A 46 0.34 -7.25 1.42
C THR A 46 1.71 -7.86 1.74
N GLY A 47 2.22 -7.61 2.96
CA GLY A 47 3.49 -8.17 3.41
C GLY A 47 4.69 -7.64 2.64
N TRP A 48 4.68 -6.37 2.24
CA TRP A 48 5.80 -5.74 1.56
C TRP A 48 7.08 -5.83 2.38
N SER A 49 8.11 -6.41 1.81
CA SER A 49 9.40 -6.60 2.45
C SER A 49 10.54 -6.21 1.51
N ASP A 50 11.23 -5.11 1.83
CA ASP A 50 12.47 -4.72 1.18
C ASP A 50 13.65 -5.50 1.78
N ARG A 51 14.33 -6.29 0.95
CA ARG A 51 15.53 -7.04 1.34
C ARG A 51 16.70 -6.62 0.46
N GLY A 52 17.35 -5.53 0.83
CA GLY A 52 18.45 -4.96 0.08
C GLY A 52 18.04 -4.50 -1.33
N GLN A 53 18.51 -5.19 -2.36
CA GLN A 53 18.19 -4.84 -3.74
C GLN A 53 16.88 -5.45 -4.25
N HIS A 54 16.28 -6.38 -3.53
CA HIS A 54 15.07 -7.10 -3.89
C HIS A 54 13.91 -6.69 -3.00
N ALA A 55 12.69 -6.77 -3.51
CA ALA A 55 11.48 -6.69 -2.71
C ALA A 55 10.62 -7.94 -2.92
N TYR A 56 9.91 -8.32 -1.87
CA TYR A 56 9.00 -9.45 -1.84
C TYR A 56 7.68 -8.99 -1.26
N PHE A 57 6.58 -9.46 -1.82
CA PHE A 57 5.24 -9.17 -1.34
C PHE A 57 4.27 -10.24 -1.81
N THR A 58 3.06 -10.19 -1.32
CA THR A 58 1.95 -11.05 -1.74
C THR A 58 0.88 -10.19 -2.40
N LEU A 59 0.36 -10.63 -3.53
CA LEU A 59 -0.89 -10.11 -4.08
C LEU A 59 -2.05 -10.92 -3.50
N VAL A 60 -3.04 -10.21 -2.99
CA VAL A 60 -4.29 -10.78 -2.48
C VAL A 60 -5.42 -10.31 -3.38
N ASP A 61 -6.37 -11.19 -3.66
CA ASP A 61 -7.52 -10.84 -4.49
C ASP A 61 -8.44 -9.83 -3.79
N ASP A 62 -9.12 -8.99 -4.59
CA ASP A 62 -10.05 -7.98 -4.08
C ASP A 62 -11.23 -8.63 -3.32
N ALA A 63 -11.64 -7.98 -2.24
CA ALA A 63 -12.50 -8.52 -1.19
C ALA A 63 -14.00 -8.64 -1.55
N ASP A 64 -14.41 -8.60 -2.80
CA ASP A 64 -15.83 -8.67 -3.19
C ASP A 64 -16.42 -10.11 -3.21
N THR A 65 -15.65 -11.12 -2.84
CA THR A 65 -16.13 -12.49 -2.72
C THR A 65 -16.29 -12.92 -1.27
N THR A 66 -17.50 -12.87 -0.80
CA THR A 66 -17.93 -13.04 0.59
C THR A 66 -17.81 -14.46 1.18
N THR A 67 -17.17 -15.44 0.55
CA THR A 67 -17.33 -16.83 1.04
C THR A 67 -16.14 -17.79 0.87
N GLN A 68 -14.96 -17.38 0.38
CA GLN A 68 -13.82 -18.29 0.25
C GLN A 68 -12.52 -17.62 0.74
N ALA A 69 -11.55 -18.46 1.18
CA ALA A 69 -10.20 -18.01 1.48
C ALA A 69 -9.67 -17.19 0.29
N LYS A 70 -9.22 -15.96 0.56
CA LYS A 70 -8.70 -15.04 -0.46
C LYS A 70 -7.55 -15.72 -1.22
N ALA A 71 -7.61 -15.68 -2.56
CA ALA A 71 -6.51 -16.16 -3.39
C ALA A 71 -5.27 -15.28 -3.14
N VAL A 72 -4.12 -15.93 -3.02
CA VAL A 72 -2.85 -15.26 -2.75
C VAL A 72 -1.79 -15.68 -3.78
N LEU A 73 -0.96 -14.74 -4.22
CA LEU A 73 0.16 -14.99 -5.11
C LEU A 73 1.41 -14.29 -4.60
N ASN A 74 2.47 -15.06 -4.34
CA ASN A 74 3.75 -14.49 -3.96
C ASN A 74 4.41 -13.78 -5.15
N VAL A 75 4.94 -12.59 -4.94
CA VAL A 75 5.60 -11.79 -5.96
C VAL A 75 7.05 -11.48 -5.55
N GLN A 76 7.95 -11.67 -6.50
CA GLN A 76 9.37 -11.36 -6.36
C GLN A 76 9.71 -10.19 -7.30
N PHE A 77 10.16 -9.10 -6.72
CA PHE A 77 10.56 -7.89 -7.43
C PHE A 77 12.08 -7.72 -7.35
N PHE A 78 12.77 -8.36 -8.28
CA PHE A 78 14.24 -8.42 -8.29
C PHE A 78 14.90 -7.10 -8.71
N ALA A 79 16.17 -6.95 -8.34
CA ALA A 79 16.99 -5.75 -8.55
C ALA A 79 16.92 -5.20 -9.98
N ASN A 80 17.12 -6.06 -10.99
CA ASN A 80 17.10 -5.64 -12.39
C ASN A 80 15.75 -5.05 -12.81
N SER A 81 14.66 -5.66 -12.38
CA SER A 81 13.30 -5.16 -12.62
C SER A 81 13.03 -3.87 -11.84
N ARG A 82 13.50 -3.77 -10.59
CA ARG A 82 13.41 -2.54 -9.78
C ARG A 82 14.10 -1.36 -10.45
N VAL A 83 15.33 -1.56 -10.93
CA VAL A 83 16.07 -0.52 -11.64
C VAL A 83 15.32 -0.08 -12.91
N ARG A 84 14.83 -1.04 -13.70
CA ARG A 84 14.11 -0.76 -14.95
C ARG A 84 12.78 -0.04 -14.71
N LEU A 85 12.05 -0.38 -13.67
CA LEU A 85 10.74 0.21 -13.38
C LEU A 85 10.81 1.52 -12.57
N ARG A 86 11.96 1.82 -11.97
CA ARG A 86 12.17 3.04 -11.18
C ARG A 86 11.77 4.33 -11.92
N PRO A 87 12.14 4.58 -13.19
CA PRO A 87 11.71 5.78 -13.90
C PRO A 87 10.19 5.88 -14.06
N ILE A 88 9.51 4.74 -14.28
CA ILE A 88 8.05 4.69 -14.41
C ILE A 88 7.39 5.06 -13.08
N LEU A 89 7.84 4.45 -11.99
CA LEU A 89 7.31 4.73 -10.64
C LEU A 89 7.56 6.19 -10.24
N GLN A 90 8.75 6.73 -10.51
CA GLN A 90 9.09 8.13 -10.24
C GLN A 90 8.24 9.11 -11.06
N LYS A 91 8.06 8.85 -12.36
CA LYS A 91 7.22 9.68 -13.25
C LYS A 91 5.79 9.79 -12.72
N HIS A 92 5.24 8.71 -12.21
CA HIS A 92 3.88 8.66 -11.69
C HIS A 92 3.79 8.96 -10.19
N ARG A 93 4.92 9.23 -9.52
CA ARG A 93 5.02 9.47 -8.07
C ARG A 93 4.38 8.35 -7.25
N LEU A 94 4.65 7.09 -7.64
CA LEU A 94 4.18 5.90 -6.94
C LEU A 94 5.32 5.28 -6.14
N ARG A 95 5.01 4.87 -4.92
CA ARG A 95 5.87 4.06 -4.07
C ARG A 95 5.11 2.81 -3.67
N LEU A 96 5.56 1.65 -4.11
CA LEU A 96 4.90 0.39 -3.81
C LEU A 96 4.98 0.06 -2.31
N GLY A 97 3.90 -0.43 -1.76
CA GLY A 97 3.77 -0.80 -0.35
C GLY A 97 2.43 -1.47 -0.07
N ASP A 98 2.23 -1.89 1.18
CA ASP A 98 1.02 -2.56 1.63
C ASP A 98 -0.25 -1.71 1.40
N GLY A 99 -1.36 -2.39 1.15
CA GLY A 99 -2.67 -1.78 0.90
C GLY A 99 -2.86 -1.20 -0.51
N MET A 100 -1.83 -1.26 -1.37
CA MET A 100 -1.97 -0.74 -2.73
C MET A 100 -2.58 -1.76 -3.67
N LYS A 101 -3.63 -1.36 -4.38
CA LYS A 101 -4.12 -2.11 -5.53
C LYS A 101 -3.25 -1.84 -6.73
N VAL A 102 -2.70 -2.90 -7.29
CA VAL A 102 -1.77 -2.85 -8.41
C VAL A 102 -2.15 -3.83 -9.50
N ARG A 103 -1.70 -3.53 -10.72
CA ARG A 103 -1.68 -4.47 -11.83
C ARG A 103 -0.23 -4.62 -12.29
N VAL A 104 0.33 -5.81 -12.05
CA VAL A 104 1.73 -6.11 -12.33
C VAL A 104 1.85 -7.14 -13.44
N PHE A 105 2.91 -7.01 -14.22
CA PHE A 105 3.28 -7.98 -15.26
C PHE A 105 4.47 -8.80 -14.82
N GLY A 106 4.46 -10.09 -15.13
CA GLY A 106 5.56 -10.97 -14.81
C GLY A 106 5.44 -12.36 -15.40
N TYR A 107 6.37 -13.21 -14.98
CA TYR A 107 6.45 -14.60 -15.38
C TYR A 107 6.27 -15.49 -14.16
N LEU A 108 5.47 -16.53 -14.31
CA LEU A 108 5.30 -17.54 -13.25
C LEU A 108 6.55 -18.42 -13.16
N ASP A 109 6.88 -18.78 -11.94
CA ASP A 109 8.02 -19.64 -11.63
C ASP A 109 7.69 -20.51 -10.42
N TYR A 110 7.94 -21.81 -10.55
CA TYR A 110 7.89 -22.73 -9.43
C TYR A 110 9.27 -22.83 -8.80
N TYR A 111 9.39 -22.33 -7.58
CA TYR A 111 10.65 -22.35 -6.84
C TYR A 111 10.81 -23.67 -6.07
N ALA A 112 11.51 -24.62 -6.65
CA ALA A 112 11.65 -25.98 -6.14
C ALA A 112 12.08 -26.07 -4.65
N PRO A 113 13.04 -25.25 -4.13
CA PRO A 113 13.47 -25.35 -2.74
C PRO A 113 12.35 -25.12 -1.70
N THR A 114 11.28 -24.41 -2.05
CA THR A 114 10.16 -24.16 -1.15
C THR A 114 8.84 -24.73 -1.65
N GLY A 115 8.81 -25.31 -2.84
CA GLY A 115 7.61 -25.87 -3.44
C GLY A 115 6.50 -24.84 -3.74
N ARG A 116 6.87 -23.58 -4.01
CA ARG A 116 5.90 -22.48 -4.17
C ARG A 116 5.93 -21.91 -5.58
N ILE A 117 4.74 -21.63 -6.11
CA ILE A 117 4.59 -20.83 -7.33
C ILE A 117 4.63 -19.35 -6.92
N GLY A 118 5.36 -18.57 -7.69
CA GLY A 118 5.45 -17.11 -7.54
C GLY A 118 5.49 -16.40 -8.88
N LEU A 119 5.29 -15.08 -8.85
CA LEU A 119 5.40 -14.19 -10.00
C LEU A 119 6.70 -13.41 -9.93
N LYS A 120 7.60 -13.60 -10.89
CA LYS A 120 8.77 -12.74 -11.09
C LYS A 120 8.34 -11.46 -11.80
N MET A 121 8.12 -10.40 -11.03
CA MET A 121 7.61 -9.13 -11.54
C MET A 121 8.61 -8.45 -12.46
N SER A 122 8.13 -8.03 -13.62
CA SER A 122 8.92 -7.33 -14.63
C SER A 122 8.25 -6.07 -15.20
N GLY A 123 6.99 -5.81 -14.88
CA GLY A 123 6.22 -4.66 -15.32
C GLY A 123 5.17 -4.22 -14.30
N ILE A 124 4.66 -3.00 -14.45
CA ILE A 124 3.55 -2.45 -13.68
C ILE A 124 2.72 -1.53 -14.56
N ASP A 125 1.42 -1.51 -14.35
CA ASP A 125 0.51 -0.54 -14.95
C ASP A 125 0.16 0.57 -13.95
N PRO A 126 0.81 1.74 -14.01
CA PRO A 126 0.56 2.82 -13.07
C PRO A 126 -0.86 3.39 -13.17
N ARG A 127 -1.51 3.26 -14.35
CA ARG A 127 -2.86 3.80 -14.57
C ARG A 127 -3.90 3.07 -13.73
N TYR A 128 -3.71 1.76 -13.55
CA TYR A 128 -4.59 0.94 -12.71
C TYR A 128 -4.58 1.45 -11.26
N THR A 129 -3.40 1.58 -10.66
CA THR A 129 -3.23 2.06 -9.28
C THR A 129 -3.73 3.50 -9.09
N LEU A 130 -3.42 4.39 -10.04
CA LEU A 130 -3.89 5.78 -9.98
C LEU A 130 -5.40 5.91 -10.15
N GLY A 131 -6.00 5.05 -10.96
CA GLY A 131 -7.45 4.97 -11.13
C GLY A 131 -8.16 4.56 -9.85
N ASP A 132 -7.66 3.55 -9.16
CA ASP A 132 -8.20 3.09 -7.87
C ASP A 132 -8.13 4.19 -6.79
N ILE A 133 -6.98 4.87 -6.65
CA ILE A 133 -6.81 6.00 -5.73
C ILE A 133 -7.81 7.12 -6.03
N ALA A 134 -7.99 7.47 -7.31
CA ALA A 134 -8.92 8.51 -7.72
C ALA A 134 -10.38 8.13 -7.42
N GLN A 135 -10.76 6.89 -7.71
CA GLN A 135 -12.10 6.39 -7.45
C GLN A 135 -12.44 6.40 -5.96
N SER A 136 -11.54 5.92 -5.12
CA SER A 136 -11.71 5.92 -3.65
C SER A 136 -11.91 7.34 -3.12
N ARG A 137 -11.11 8.30 -3.59
CA ARG A 137 -11.26 9.71 -3.22
C ARG A 137 -12.61 10.29 -3.65
N ASP A 138 -13.05 10.00 -4.87
CA ASP A 138 -14.34 10.52 -5.37
C ASP A 138 -15.53 9.93 -4.60
N GLU A 139 -15.41 8.71 -4.09
CA GLU A 139 -16.41 8.09 -3.21
C GLU A 139 -16.49 8.80 -1.86
N VAL A 140 -15.34 9.10 -1.23
CA VAL A 140 -15.29 9.86 0.02
C VAL A 140 -15.90 11.25 -0.17
N ILE A 141 -15.53 11.96 -1.22
CA ILE A 141 -16.10 13.28 -1.52
C ILE A 141 -17.63 13.20 -1.68
N ARG A 142 -18.14 12.20 -2.40
CA ARG A 142 -19.60 12.02 -2.57
C ARG A 142 -20.31 11.79 -1.24
N ARG A 143 -19.74 10.99 -0.33
CA ARG A 143 -20.29 10.77 1.02
C ARG A 143 -20.27 12.06 1.85
N LEU A 144 -19.15 12.77 1.88
CA LEU A 144 -19.03 14.04 2.60
C LEU A 144 -20.03 15.11 2.10
N VAL A 145 -20.32 15.12 0.77
CA VAL A 145 -21.36 15.98 0.20
C VAL A 145 -22.75 15.56 0.68
N ALA A 146 -23.07 14.25 0.65
CA ALA A 146 -24.36 13.73 1.06
C ALA A 146 -24.64 14.00 2.55
N ASP A 147 -23.60 13.92 3.39
CA ASP A 147 -23.66 14.16 4.83
C ASP A 147 -23.57 15.66 5.20
N GLY A 148 -23.39 16.54 4.21
CA GLY A 148 -23.26 18.01 4.41
C GLY A 148 -21.96 18.42 5.12
N LEU A 149 -20.95 17.55 5.15
CA LEU A 149 -19.70 17.77 5.89
C LEU A 149 -18.63 18.49 5.07
N LEU A 150 -18.67 18.42 3.73
CA LEU A 150 -17.60 18.90 2.85
C LEU A 150 -17.21 20.37 3.10
N ASP A 151 -18.17 21.23 3.34
CA ASP A 151 -17.95 22.67 3.54
C ASP A 151 -18.03 23.11 5.01
N THR A 152 -18.32 22.23 5.93
CA THR A 152 -18.52 22.54 7.35
C THR A 152 -17.33 23.28 7.98
N ASN A 153 -16.11 22.88 7.64
CA ASN A 153 -14.91 23.54 8.16
C ASN A 153 -14.75 24.97 7.60
N LYS A 154 -15.13 25.23 6.35
CA LYS A 154 -15.06 26.55 5.73
C LYS A 154 -16.06 27.54 6.34
N GLN A 155 -17.13 27.06 6.94
CA GLN A 155 -18.15 27.86 7.59
C GLN A 155 -17.77 28.30 9.01
N ARG A 156 -16.73 27.70 9.58
CA ARG A 156 -16.23 28.07 10.91
C ARG A 156 -15.49 29.41 10.85
N PRO A 157 -15.85 30.38 11.71
CA PRO A 157 -15.13 31.65 11.76
C PRO A 157 -13.70 31.39 12.27
N LEU A 158 -12.72 31.87 11.53
CA LEU A 158 -11.33 31.90 11.99
C LEU A 158 -11.10 33.18 12.78
N SER A 159 -10.34 33.09 13.89
CA SER A 159 -9.89 34.31 14.60
C SER A 159 -9.13 35.23 13.64
N PRO A 160 -9.39 36.55 13.67
CA PRO A 160 -8.63 37.51 12.85
C PRO A 160 -7.13 37.46 13.09
N ILE A 161 -6.71 37.05 14.29
CA ILE A 161 -5.31 36.88 14.69
C ILE A 161 -5.18 35.54 15.41
N PRO A 162 -5.00 34.41 14.66
CA PRO A 162 -4.96 33.07 15.22
C PRO A 162 -3.57 32.75 15.78
N LEU A 163 -3.25 33.22 16.95
CA LEU A 163 -1.90 33.05 17.54
C LEU A 163 -1.75 31.73 18.33
N ARG A 164 -2.85 31.15 18.81
CA ARG A 164 -2.82 29.88 19.57
C ARG A 164 -3.17 28.72 18.63
N VAL A 165 -2.13 28.03 18.16
CA VAL A 165 -2.26 27.03 17.09
C VAL A 165 -1.99 25.62 17.62
N GLY A 166 -2.96 24.74 17.45
CA GLY A 166 -2.76 23.30 17.61
C GLY A 166 -2.10 22.72 16.35
N VAL A 167 -1.04 21.94 16.52
CA VAL A 167 -0.27 21.38 15.40
C VAL A 167 -0.22 19.86 15.50
N VAL A 168 -0.68 19.18 14.47
CA VAL A 168 -0.55 17.73 14.28
C VAL A 168 0.53 17.50 13.23
N THR A 169 1.64 16.90 13.62
CA THR A 169 2.77 16.65 12.71
C THR A 169 3.72 15.62 13.28
N SER A 170 4.62 15.09 12.47
CA SER A 170 5.76 14.33 12.95
C SER A 170 6.91 15.29 13.24
N VAL A 171 7.20 15.47 14.52
CA VAL A 171 8.28 16.36 15.02
C VAL A 171 9.63 15.82 14.52
N GLY A 172 10.54 16.75 14.15
CA GLY A 172 11.86 16.41 13.60
C GLY A 172 11.90 16.18 12.09
N THR A 173 10.76 16.32 11.38
CA THR A 173 10.72 16.30 9.92
C THR A 173 11.06 17.67 9.32
N ALA A 174 11.52 17.69 8.06
CA ALA A 174 11.78 18.94 7.34
C ALA A 174 10.55 19.86 7.32
N ALA A 175 9.35 19.28 7.07
CA ALA A 175 8.11 20.05 7.05
C ALA A 175 7.78 20.72 8.39
N TRP A 176 8.07 20.05 9.51
CA TRP A 176 7.95 20.65 10.84
C TRP A 176 8.94 21.79 11.02
N HIS A 177 10.21 21.60 10.67
CA HIS A 177 11.23 22.63 10.81
C HIS A 177 10.92 23.86 9.94
N ASP A 178 10.56 23.67 8.69
CA ASP A 178 10.19 24.76 7.78
C ASP A 178 9.02 25.59 8.34
N PHE A 179 7.98 24.91 8.83
CA PHE A 179 6.82 25.58 9.44
C PHE A 179 7.18 26.34 10.72
N HIS A 180 7.90 25.68 11.63
CA HIS A 180 8.31 26.26 12.89
C HIS A 180 9.21 27.49 12.70
N ASP A 181 10.20 27.36 11.82
CA ASP A 181 11.15 28.43 11.53
C ASP A 181 10.47 29.65 10.89
N GLU A 182 9.47 29.42 10.02
CA GLU A 182 8.71 30.52 9.42
C GLU A 182 7.88 31.26 10.46
N LEU A 183 7.24 30.55 11.40
CA LEU A 183 6.51 31.21 12.50
C LEU A 183 7.44 31.98 13.43
N GLN A 184 8.62 31.46 13.72
CA GLN A 184 9.62 32.16 14.53
C GLN A 184 10.11 33.45 13.83
N ARG A 185 10.37 33.38 12.53
CA ARG A 185 10.78 34.56 11.74
C ARG A 185 9.70 35.64 11.66
N SER A 186 8.44 35.25 11.72
CA SER A 186 7.33 36.22 11.69
C SER A 186 7.29 37.17 12.88
N ALA A 187 7.93 36.80 14.01
CA ALA A 187 7.94 37.52 15.27
C ALA A 187 6.54 37.88 15.83
N MET A 188 5.49 37.20 15.39
CA MET A 188 4.10 37.49 15.78
C MET A 188 3.68 36.86 17.12
N GLY A 189 4.56 36.12 17.78
CA GLY A 189 4.30 35.56 19.11
C GLY A 189 3.36 34.36 19.09
N PHE A 190 3.43 33.50 18.08
CA PHE A 190 2.65 32.26 18.00
C PHE A 190 2.92 31.35 19.20
N GLN A 191 1.85 30.80 19.76
CA GLN A 191 1.86 29.78 20.81
C GLN A 191 1.42 28.46 20.20
N LEU A 192 2.33 27.47 20.16
CA LEU A 192 2.09 26.18 19.53
C LEU A 192 1.80 25.10 20.58
N THR A 193 0.69 24.38 20.40
CA THR A 193 0.41 23.12 21.11
C THR A 193 0.62 22.00 20.11
N VAL A 194 1.73 21.27 20.22
CA VAL A 194 2.14 20.26 19.23
C VAL A 194 1.78 18.85 19.73
N VAL A 195 1.15 18.06 18.88
CA VAL A 195 1.01 16.62 19.06
C VAL A 195 1.91 15.93 18.06
N ASP A 196 2.96 15.27 18.55
CA ASP A 196 3.85 14.46 17.74
C ASP A 196 3.11 13.22 17.28
N THR A 197 2.96 13.07 15.95
CA THR A 197 2.04 12.10 15.34
C THR A 197 2.65 11.53 14.07
N ARG A 198 2.47 10.23 13.88
CA ARG A 198 2.82 9.60 12.59
C ARG A 198 1.88 10.11 11.51
N VAL A 199 2.43 10.84 10.54
CA VAL A 199 1.68 11.40 9.40
C VAL A 199 1.90 10.62 8.10
N GLN A 200 2.49 9.42 8.19
CA GLN A 200 2.69 8.51 7.06
C GLN A 200 2.82 7.06 7.56
N GLY A 201 2.54 6.10 6.67
CA GLY A 201 2.55 4.65 6.96
C GLY A 201 1.20 4.13 7.44
N GLU A 202 1.14 2.85 7.71
CA GLU A 202 -0.09 2.08 8.02
C GLU A 202 -0.93 2.66 9.16
N PHE A 203 -0.28 3.22 10.19
CA PHE A 203 -0.99 3.74 11.37
C PHE A 203 -1.26 5.25 11.31
N ALA A 204 -0.94 5.91 10.19
CA ALA A 204 -1.04 7.37 10.09
C ALA A 204 -2.48 7.87 10.25
N GLU A 205 -3.45 7.24 9.60
CA GLU A 205 -4.87 7.62 9.68
C GLU A 205 -5.36 7.68 11.12
N ARG A 206 -5.23 6.56 11.86
CA ARG A 206 -5.66 6.49 13.26
C ARG A 206 -4.90 7.47 14.16
N SER A 207 -3.60 7.62 13.92
CA SER A 207 -2.77 8.54 14.70
C SER A 207 -3.17 10.00 14.48
N ILE A 208 -3.45 10.38 13.24
CA ILE A 208 -3.91 11.72 12.86
C ILE A 208 -5.29 11.99 13.46
N ALA A 209 -6.25 11.07 13.31
CA ALA A 209 -7.60 11.22 13.86
C ALA A 209 -7.56 11.40 15.39
N ALA A 210 -6.79 10.58 16.10
CA ALA A 210 -6.64 10.70 17.56
C ALA A 210 -6.02 12.05 17.97
N ALA A 211 -4.99 12.52 17.24
CA ALA A 211 -4.36 13.80 17.50
C ALA A 211 -5.31 14.99 17.24
N VAL A 212 -6.07 14.94 16.14
CA VAL A 212 -7.08 15.96 15.82
C VAL A 212 -8.17 16.00 16.89
N ILE A 213 -8.70 14.83 17.32
CA ILE A 213 -9.69 14.75 18.39
C ILE A 213 -9.13 15.32 19.71
N THR A 214 -7.88 15.03 20.02
CA THR A 214 -7.23 15.55 21.25
C THR A 214 -7.15 17.06 21.25
N LEU A 215 -6.71 17.66 20.14
CA LEU A 215 -6.59 19.12 20.02
C LEU A 215 -7.95 19.81 19.86
N SER A 216 -8.93 19.19 19.21
CA SER A 216 -10.27 19.79 19.03
C SER A 216 -11.04 20.00 20.33
N ARG A 217 -10.66 19.28 21.40
CA ARG A 217 -11.22 19.45 22.76
C ARG A 217 -10.64 20.64 23.53
N ARG A 218 -9.66 21.31 22.96
CA ARG A 218 -8.99 22.47 23.56
C ARG A 218 -9.70 23.76 23.13
N PRO A 219 -10.47 24.43 24.02
CA PRO A 219 -11.22 25.63 23.68
C PRO A 219 -10.33 26.86 23.53
N ASP A 220 -9.10 26.77 24.00
CA ASP A 220 -8.12 27.84 23.97
C ASP A 220 -7.34 27.96 22.65
N LEU A 221 -7.58 27.04 21.71
CA LEU A 221 -6.93 27.08 20.39
C LEU A 221 -7.76 27.92 19.39
N ASP A 222 -7.06 28.78 18.64
CA ASP A 222 -7.66 29.59 17.58
C ASP A 222 -7.75 28.83 16.25
N ALA A 223 -6.79 27.93 15.99
CA ALA A 223 -6.74 27.12 14.80
C ALA A 223 -6.05 25.77 15.06
N LEU A 224 -6.38 24.78 14.24
CA LEU A 224 -5.72 23.48 14.21
C LEU A 224 -5.10 23.27 12.82
N VAL A 225 -3.82 22.91 12.78
CA VAL A 225 -3.06 22.73 11.55
C VAL A 225 -2.49 21.32 11.51
N LEU A 226 -2.72 20.64 10.41
CA LEU A 226 -2.13 19.34 10.11
C LEU A 226 -1.02 19.53 9.07
N ILE A 227 0.22 19.13 9.44
CA ILE A 227 1.41 19.37 8.62
C ILE A 227 2.04 18.05 8.23
N ARG A 228 2.25 17.90 6.93
CA ARG A 228 3.00 16.80 6.34
C ARG A 228 3.85 17.31 5.18
N GLY A 229 5.06 16.78 5.05
CA GLY A 229 5.94 17.06 3.92
C GLY A 229 5.44 16.45 2.60
N GLY A 230 6.12 16.72 1.52
CA GLY A 230 5.87 16.07 0.22
C GLY A 230 6.05 14.55 0.29
N GLY A 231 5.50 13.83 -0.70
CA GLY A 231 5.61 12.37 -0.78
C GLY A 231 4.99 11.80 -2.05
N ALA A 232 4.98 10.49 -2.15
CA ALA A 232 4.31 9.80 -3.23
C ALA A 232 2.78 9.98 -3.16
N ARG A 233 2.08 9.86 -4.29
CA ARG A 233 0.62 10.07 -4.34
C ARG A 233 -0.15 9.12 -3.43
N ASN A 234 0.24 7.86 -3.40
CA ASN A 234 -0.36 6.86 -2.52
C ASN A 234 -0.05 7.10 -1.03
N GLU A 235 1.09 7.71 -0.70
CA GLU A 235 1.38 8.09 0.69
C GLU A 235 0.55 9.29 1.15
N LEU A 236 0.06 10.10 0.21
CA LEU A 236 -0.87 11.21 0.49
C LEU A 236 -2.32 10.74 0.57
N ALA A 237 -2.65 9.58 0.03
CA ALA A 237 -4.01 9.03 0.04
C ALA A 237 -4.55 8.78 1.47
N VAL A 238 -3.69 8.66 2.48
CA VAL A 238 -4.10 8.59 3.88
C VAL A 238 -4.92 9.81 4.34
N PHE A 239 -4.72 10.96 3.68
CA PHE A 239 -5.49 12.18 3.98
C PHE A 239 -6.81 12.27 3.22
N ASP A 240 -7.06 11.34 2.31
CA ASP A 240 -8.34 11.17 1.61
C ASP A 240 -9.23 10.12 2.31
N ALA A 241 -8.75 9.49 3.39
CA ALA A 241 -9.53 8.51 4.16
C ALA A 241 -10.59 9.21 5.03
N GLU A 242 -11.74 8.56 5.19
CA GLU A 242 -12.81 8.95 6.10
C GLU A 242 -12.64 8.19 7.43
N SER A 243 -12.38 8.91 8.53
CA SER A 243 -12.14 8.32 9.86
C SER A 243 -12.81 9.09 10.99
#